data_d2d0ff7de3ca62b3910fde271003f648
#
_entry.id   d2d0ff7de3ca62b3910fde271003f648
#
_cell.length_a   1.000
_cell.length_b   1.000
_cell.length_c   1.000
_cell.angle_alpha   90.00
_cell.angle_beta   90.00
_cell.angle_gamma   90.00
#
_symmetry.space_group_name_H-M   'P 1'
#
loop_
_entity.id
_entity.type
_entity.pdbx_description
1 polymer ?
#
loop_
_entity_poly.entity_id
_entity_poly.type
_entity_poly.pdbx_seq_one_letter_code
_entity_poly.pdbx_strand_id
1 'polypeptide(L)'
;DLHVKSSKSWEWGIGLASCDFSLNASNTLGVTINAQLINIHNHFQGNWILTTDNTNTTGFREETNNNVRKSYLSYWELNIPVLMEYQYKIGHNKLYMAIGPGMEIRKSEHSRYFIEDDKYTETSDVNLNPIGLNIQGYCGYGDMMIYFRSAITPLLNSNKAPKCFPVSIGLGFSL
;
A
#
# COMPACT_ATOMS: atom_id res chain seq x y z
N ASP A 1 -12.48 4.82 -15.64
CA ASP A 1 -11.05 4.54 -15.53
C ASP A 1 -10.47 5.26 -14.32
N LEU A 2 -9.66 4.54 -13.55
CA LEU A 2 -8.92 5.13 -12.44
C LEU A 2 -7.71 5.85 -13.05
N HIS A 3 -7.72 7.18 -13.04
CA HIS A 3 -6.65 8.01 -13.61
C HIS A 3 -5.35 7.97 -12.78
N VAL A 4 -4.89 6.76 -12.40
CA VAL A 4 -3.70 6.56 -11.57
C VAL A 4 -2.44 6.50 -12.42
N LYS A 5 -1.41 7.23 -12.00
CA LYS A 5 -0.08 7.21 -12.61
C LYS A 5 0.86 6.29 -11.80
N SER A 6 0.84 5.01 -12.10
CA SER A 6 1.62 3.99 -11.38
C SER A 6 3.12 4.29 -11.32
N SER A 7 3.71 4.87 -12.39
CA SER A 7 5.14 5.20 -12.44
C SER A 7 5.59 6.31 -11.49
N LYS A 8 4.66 7.07 -10.91
CA LYS A 8 4.93 8.12 -9.91
C LYS A 8 4.38 7.78 -8.53
N SER A 9 3.56 6.73 -8.43
CA SER A 9 3.06 6.24 -7.14
C SER A 9 4.17 5.52 -6.41
N TRP A 10 4.24 5.71 -5.09
CA TRP A 10 5.28 5.12 -4.25
C TRP A 10 4.74 4.87 -2.84
N GLU A 11 5.38 3.95 -2.17
CA GLU A 11 5.15 3.69 -0.75
C GLU A 11 6.48 3.45 -0.04
N TRP A 12 6.49 3.70 1.24
CA TRP A 12 7.57 3.29 2.13
C TRP A 12 6.98 2.79 3.44
N GLY A 13 7.66 1.86 4.07
CA GLY A 13 7.19 1.28 5.33
C GLY A 13 8.32 0.84 6.22
N ILE A 14 8.00 0.70 7.50
CA ILE A 14 8.88 0.15 8.53
C ILE A 14 8.19 -1.00 9.23
N GLY A 15 8.95 -2.06 9.51
CA GLY A 15 8.53 -3.14 10.40
C GLY A 15 8.55 -2.65 11.85
N LEU A 16 7.45 -2.86 12.55
CA LEU A 16 7.30 -2.51 13.98
C LEU A 16 7.59 -3.70 14.88
N ALA A 17 7.13 -4.88 14.48
CA ALA A 17 7.28 -6.12 15.23
C ALA A 17 7.20 -7.33 14.30
N SER A 18 7.86 -8.42 14.65
CA SER A 18 7.78 -9.73 14.02
C SER A 18 7.71 -10.82 15.07
N CYS A 19 6.89 -11.85 14.78
CA CYS A 19 6.83 -13.08 15.56
C CYS A 19 6.91 -14.26 14.59
N ASP A 20 7.94 -15.10 14.77
CA ASP A 20 8.23 -16.22 13.89
C ASP A 20 8.01 -17.54 14.62
N PHE A 21 7.25 -18.45 14.01
CA PHE A 21 6.93 -19.76 14.54
C PHE A 21 7.44 -20.85 13.59
N SER A 22 8.39 -21.65 14.05
CA SER A 22 8.86 -22.81 13.26
C SER A 22 7.84 -23.92 13.27
N LEU A 23 7.53 -24.47 12.10
CA LEU A 23 6.61 -25.60 11.93
C LEU A 23 7.33 -26.95 11.81
N ASN A 24 8.67 -26.96 11.64
CA ASN A 24 9.45 -28.18 11.54
C ASN A 24 10.78 -28.10 12.33
N ALA A 25 11.31 -29.26 12.67
CA ALA A 25 12.55 -29.37 13.44
C ALA A 25 13.80 -28.81 12.71
N SER A 26 13.75 -28.73 11.37
CA SER A 26 14.84 -28.18 10.55
C SER A 26 14.78 -26.66 10.39
N ASN A 27 13.77 -26.01 10.96
CA ASN A 27 13.53 -24.56 10.82
C ASN A 27 13.49 -24.06 9.35
N THR A 28 13.02 -24.92 8.43
CA THR A 28 12.90 -24.57 7.01
C THR A 28 11.52 -24.09 6.63
N LEU A 29 10.50 -24.41 7.43
CA LEU A 29 9.12 -23.99 7.23
C LEU A 29 8.62 -23.30 8.51
N GLY A 30 7.99 -22.15 8.37
CA GLY A 30 7.47 -21.37 9.49
C GLY A 30 6.25 -20.55 9.14
N VAL A 31 5.68 -19.93 10.17
CA VAL A 31 4.66 -18.89 10.04
C VAL A 31 5.24 -17.63 10.68
N THR A 32 5.16 -16.54 9.93
CA THR A 32 5.59 -15.21 10.38
C THR A 32 4.40 -14.28 10.48
N ILE A 33 4.26 -13.61 11.62
CA ILE A 33 3.27 -12.55 11.83
C ILE A 33 4.04 -11.26 12.02
N ASN A 34 3.76 -10.28 11.17
CA ASN A 34 4.44 -8.99 11.19
C ASN A 34 3.44 -7.86 11.49
N ALA A 35 3.94 -6.75 12.04
CA ALA A 35 3.26 -5.48 12.07
C ALA A 35 4.11 -4.44 11.33
N GLN A 36 3.53 -3.78 10.35
CA GLN A 36 4.21 -2.83 9.47
C GLN A 36 3.44 -1.53 9.41
N LEU A 37 4.12 -0.39 9.56
CA LEU A 37 3.54 0.92 9.32
C LEU A 37 3.99 1.41 7.95
N ILE A 38 3.03 1.72 7.08
CA ILE A 38 3.27 2.06 5.68
C ILE A 38 2.65 3.42 5.37
N ASN A 39 3.38 4.27 4.68
CA ASN A 39 2.89 5.51 4.11
C ASN A 39 2.81 5.38 2.59
N ILE A 40 1.65 5.66 2.03
CA ILE A 40 1.32 5.39 0.62
C ILE A 40 0.96 6.70 -0.08
N HIS A 41 1.47 6.88 -1.28
CA HIS A 41 1.19 8.00 -2.16
C HIS A 41 0.79 7.51 -3.55
N ASN A 42 -0.49 7.60 -3.87
CA ASN A 42 -1.05 7.25 -5.18
C ASN A 42 -1.21 8.50 -6.04
N HIS A 43 -0.37 8.66 -7.04
CA HIS A 43 -0.39 9.79 -7.95
C HIS A 43 -1.41 9.60 -9.08
N PHE A 44 -2.07 10.71 -9.47
CA PHE A 44 -3.03 10.72 -10.56
C PHE A 44 -2.41 11.29 -11.84
N GLN A 45 -3.05 11.00 -12.98
CA GLN A 45 -2.59 11.46 -14.30
C GLN A 45 -3.20 12.82 -14.64
N GLY A 46 -2.43 13.65 -15.35
CA GLY A 46 -2.94 14.94 -15.87
C GLY A 46 -3.50 15.83 -14.78
N ASN A 47 -4.60 16.50 -15.11
CA ASN A 47 -5.29 17.44 -14.21
C ASN A 47 -6.39 16.79 -13.36
N TRP A 48 -6.37 15.46 -13.21
CA TRP A 48 -7.35 14.74 -12.42
C TRP A 48 -7.09 14.86 -10.92
N ILE A 49 -8.12 15.21 -10.16
CA ILE A 49 -8.11 15.38 -8.72
C ILE A 49 -9.18 14.47 -8.12
N LEU A 50 -8.85 13.75 -7.06
CA LEU A 50 -9.83 12.97 -6.30
C LEU A 50 -10.54 13.91 -5.32
N THR A 51 -11.85 14.01 -5.44
CA THR A 51 -12.69 14.93 -4.64
C THR A 51 -13.91 14.20 -4.08
N THR A 52 -14.47 14.75 -3.01
CA THR A 52 -15.73 14.28 -2.43
C THR A 52 -16.75 15.40 -2.56
N ASP A 53 -17.90 15.10 -3.14
CA ASP A 53 -18.98 16.06 -3.35
C ASP A 53 -19.83 16.28 -2.09
N ASN A 54 -20.79 17.21 -2.19
CA ASN A 54 -21.72 17.54 -1.09
C ASN A 54 -22.65 16.38 -0.73
N THR A 55 -22.77 15.36 -1.57
CA THR A 55 -23.54 14.14 -1.31
C THR A 55 -22.71 13.04 -0.68
N ASN A 56 -21.48 13.37 -0.27
CA ASN A 56 -20.50 12.45 0.28
C ASN A 56 -20.16 11.29 -0.67
N THR A 57 -20.08 11.61 -1.98
CA THR A 57 -19.66 10.69 -3.03
C THR A 57 -18.27 11.10 -3.53
N THR A 58 -17.33 10.17 -3.51
CA THR A 58 -15.96 10.41 -3.96
C THR A 58 -15.82 10.06 -5.45
N GLY A 59 -15.24 10.96 -6.21
CA GLY A 59 -15.03 10.79 -7.65
C GLY A 59 -13.80 11.56 -8.14
N PHE A 60 -13.53 11.44 -9.44
CA PHE A 60 -12.47 12.21 -10.08
C PHE A 60 -13.07 13.45 -10.75
N ARG A 61 -12.47 14.60 -10.48
CA ARG A 61 -12.75 15.88 -11.12
C ARG A 61 -11.55 16.30 -11.96
N GLU A 62 -11.79 16.74 -13.18
CA GLU A 62 -10.74 17.35 -13.99
C GLU A 62 -10.69 18.86 -13.73
N GLU A 63 -9.50 19.37 -13.39
CA GLU A 63 -9.26 20.79 -13.24
C GLU A 63 -8.97 21.40 -14.62
N THR A 64 -9.89 22.21 -15.14
CA THR A 64 -9.81 22.77 -16.49
C THR A 64 -9.23 24.19 -16.55
N ASN A 65 -9.27 24.93 -15.42
CA ASN A 65 -8.87 26.33 -15.38
C ASN A 65 -7.39 26.53 -15.04
N ASN A 66 -6.76 25.52 -14.44
CA ASN A 66 -5.37 25.60 -13.97
C ASN A 66 -4.60 24.35 -14.39
N ASN A 67 -3.31 24.52 -14.68
CA ASN A 67 -2.44 23.38 -14.98
C ASN A 67 -1.99 22.72 -13.69
N VAL A 68 -2.56 21.56 -13.39
CA VAL A 68 -2.21 20.76 -12.20
C VAL A 68 -0.88 20.07 -12.44
N ARG A 69 0.16 20.53 -11.76
CA ARG A 69 1.51 19.95 -11.85
C ARG A 69 1.56 18.54 -11.26
N LYS A 70 0.79 18.30 -10.19
CA LYS A 70 0.82 17.07 -9.41
C LYS A 70 -0.47 16.91 -8.61
N SER A 71 -1.06 15.73 -8.64
CA SER A 71 -2.16 15.36 -7.73
C SER A 71 -1.94 13.96 -7.18
N TYR A 72 -2.35 13.72 -5.94
CA TYR A 72 -2.17 12.43 -5.29
C TYR A 72 -3.11 12.24 -4.10
N LEU A 73 -3.40 10.97 -3.81
CA LEU A 73 -3.98 10.50 -2.56
C LEU A 73 -2.87 9.97 -1.66
N SER A 74 -2.77 10.47 -0.43
CA SER A 74 -1.86 9.94 0.58
C SER A 74 -2.62 9.43 1.80
N TYR A 75 -2.16 8.32 2.38
CA TYR A 75 -2.71 7.76 3.62
C TYR A 75 -1.66 6.92 4.36
N TRP A 76 -1.94 6.68 5.64
CA TRP A 76 -1.18 5.76 6.48
C TRP A 76 -1.92 4.44 6.61
N GLU A 77 -1.14 3.36 6.67
CA GLU A 77 -1.64 2.01 6.80
C GLU A 77 -0.83 1.25 7.84
N LEU A 78 -1.52 0.63 8.80
CA LEU A 78 -0.97 -0.42 9.64
C LEU A 78 -1.34 -1.75 8.97
N ASN A 79 -0.34 -2.48 8.48
CA ASN A 79 -0.51 -3.77 7.83
C ASN A 79 -0.03 -4.90 8.75
N ILE A 80 -0.88 -5.92 8.92
CA ILE A 80 -0.61 -7.08 9.79
C ILE A 80 -0.75 -8.36 8.95
N PRO A 81 0.31 -8.78 8.26
CA PRO A 81 0.32 -10.02 7.51
C PRO A 81 0.59 -11.25 8.39
N VAL A 82 -0.01 -12.37 8.00
CA VAL A 82 0.29 -13.70 8.48
C VAL A 82 0.80 -14.52 7.29
N LEU A 83 2.09 -14.80 7.28
CA LEU A 83 2.77 -15.38 6.13
C LEU A 83 3.27 -16.78 6.44
N MET A 84 3.09 -17.70 5.51
CA MET A 84 3.81 -18.97 5.51
C MET A 84 5.16 -18.74 4.83
N GLU A 85 6.24 -19.03 5.54
CA GLU A 85 7.59 -18.79 5.09
C GLU A 85 8.35 -20.11 4.91
N TYR A 86 9.07 -20.21 3.79
CA TYR A 86 10.02 -21.27 3.52
C TYR A 86 11.44 -20.68 3.45
N GLN A 87 12.36 -21.29 4.20
CA GLN A 87 13.77 -20.88 4.25
C GLN A 87 14.69 -22.02 3.81
N TYR A 88 15.68 -21.69 3.00
CA TYR A 88 16.73 -22.61 2.59
C TYR A 88 18.11 -21.98 2.79
N LYS A 89 18.99 -22.66 3.54
CA LYS A 89 20.35 -22.16 3.84
C LYS A 89 21.28 -22.41 2.67
N ILE A 90 21.90 -21.33 2.15
CA ILE A 90 22.90 -21.38 1.09
C ILE A 90 24.20 -20.75 1.62
N GLY A 91 25.15 -21.59 2.02
CA GLY A 91 26.41 -21.13 2.63
C GLY A 91 26.17 -20.38 3.94
N HIS A 92 26.55 -19.12 4.01
CA HIS A 92 26.36 -18.25 5.17
C HIS A 92 25.02 -17.51 5.19
N ASN A 93 24.33 -17.45 4.04
CA ASN A 93 23.08 -16.73 3.88
C ASN A 93 21.87 -17.67 3.77
N LYS A 94 20.69 -17.10 3.87
CA LYS A 94 19.42 -17.81 3.67
C LYS A 94 18.72 -17.27 2.43
N LEU A 95 18.23 -18.17 1.60
CA LEU A 95 17.19 -17.87 0.63
C LEU A 95 15.84 -18.09 1.34
N TYR A 96 14.95 -17.15 1.25
CA TYR A 96 13.65 -17.27 1.90
C TYR A 96 12.55 -16.73 0.99
N MET A 97 11.36 -17.30 1.12
CA MET A 97 10.15 -16.85 0.45
C MET A 97 8.96 -17.00 1.38
N ALA A 98 8.05 -16.07 1.32
CA ALA A 98 6.84 -16.11 2.13
C ALA A 98 5.65 -15.57 1.34
N ILE A 99 4.46 -16.08 1.68
CA ILE A 99 3.20 -15.61 1.12
C ILE A 99 2.08 -15.83 2.12
N GLY A 100 1.09 -14.94 2.13
CA GLY A 100 -0.09 -15.09 2.95
C GLY A 100 -1.00 -13.87 2.94
N PRO A 101 -2.12 -13.94 3.65
CA PRO A 101 -3.04 -12.83 3.82
C PRO A 101 -2.50 -11.77 4.79
N GLY A 102 -2.94 -10.53 4.60
CA GLY A 102 -2.70 -9.43 5.52
C GLY A 102 -3.98 -8.65 5.79
N MET A 103 -4.07 -8.09 6.99
CA MET A 103 -5.11 -7.15 7.37
C MET A 103 -4.52 -5.73 7.36
N GLU A 104 -5.24 -4.79 6.79
CA GLU A 104 -4.86 -3.39 6.65
C GLU A 104 -5.80 -2.51 7.48
N ILE A 105 -5.23 -1.63 8.29
CA ILE A 105 -5.96 -0.57 9.00
C ILE A 105 -5.46 0.76 8.46
N ARG A 106 -6.33 1.50 7.80
CA ARG A 106 -6.01 2.72 7.04
C ARG A 106 -6.54 3.95 7.73
N LYS A 107 -5.74 5.03 7.75
CA LYS A 107 -6.08 6.31 8.39
C LYS A 107 -5.38 7.49 7.72
N SER A 108 -5.88 8.70 8.05
CA SER A 108 -5.25 9.99 7.70
C SER A 108 -5.12 10.19 6.19
N GLU A 109 -6.21 9.90 5.48
CA GLU A 109 -6.29 10.14 4.04
C GLU A 109 -6.33 11.64 3.73
N HIS A 110 -5.63 12.01 2.65
CA HIS A 110 -5.64 13.37 2.12
C HIS A 110 -5.53 13.32 0.60
N SER A 111 -6.51 13.90 -0.08
CA SER A 111 -6.40 14.22 -1.49
C SER A 111 -5.78 15.61 -1.64
N ARG A 112 -4.67 15.68 -2.35
CA ARG A 112 -3.88 16.92 -2.50
C ARG A 112 -3.48 17.12 -3.95
N TYR A 113 -3.41 18.39 -4.36
CA TYR A 113 -2.90 18.77 -5.66
C TYR A 113 -2.04 20.02 -5.59
N PHE A 114 -1.27 20.29 -6.63
CA PHE A 114 -0.38 21.44 -6.76
C PHE A 114 -0.71 22.18 -8.06
N ILE A 115 -0.90 23.49 -7.92
CA ILE A 115 -0.94 24.41 -9.04
C ILE A 115 0.33 25.25 -8.90
N GLU A 116 1.20 25.21 -9.92
CA GLU A 116 2.54 25.78 -9.83
C GLU A 116 3.29 25.19 -8.62
N ASP A 117 3.66 26.00 -7.63
CA ASP A 117 4.33 25.56 -6.40
C ASP A 117 3.41 25.58 -5.16
N ASP A 118 2.17 26.04 -5.31
CA ASP A 118 1.21 26.11 -4.22
C ASP A 118 0.52 24.77 -4.01
N LYS A 119 0.47 24.34 -2.74
CA LYS A 119 -0.13 23.08 -2.30
C LYS A 119 -1.55 23.30 -1.80
N TYR A 120 -2.48 22.60 -2.40
CA TYR A 120 -3.89 22.59 -2.02
C TYR A 120 -4.31 21.22 -1.48
N THR A 121 -5.10 21.22 -0.40
CA THR A 121 -5.77 20.02 0.10
C THR A 121 -7.21 20.09 -0.37
N GLU A 122 -7.60 19.18 -1.26
CA GLU A 122 -8.97 19.14 -1.79
C GLU A 122 -9.95 18.60 -0.74
N THR A 123 -9.62 17.45 -0.16
CA THR A 123 -10.40 16.85 0.93
C THR A 123 -9.52 15.96 1.80
N SER A 124 -9.90 15.83 3.06
CA SER A 124 -9.32 14.87 4.02
C SER A 124 -10.25 13.71 4.32
N ASP A 125 -11.36 13.60 3.58
CA ASP A 125 -12.28 12.46 3.60
C ASP A 125 -12.60 12.07 2.16
N VAL A 126 -12.01 10.95 1.71
CA VAL A 126 -12.24 10.38 0.38
C VAL A 126 -13.00 9.06 0.44
N ASN A 127 -13.76 8.85 1.50
CA ASN A 127 -14.46 7.60 1.74
C ASN A 127 -13.53 6.37 1.71
N LEU A 128 -12.35 6.49 2.32
CA LEU A 128 -11.39 5.39 2.46
C LEU A 128 -12.01 4.26 3.29
N ASN A 129 -11.86 3.01 2.85
CA ASN A 129 -12.21 1.87 3.69
C ASN A 129 -11.20 1.77 4.83
N PRO A 130 -11.64 1.92 6.11
CA PRO A 130 -10.72 1.94 7.24
C PRO A 130 -10.07 0.58 7.49
N ILE A 131 -10.70 -0.51 7.06
CA ILE A 131 -10.19 -1.88 7.18
C ILE A 131 -10.18 -2.52 5.80
N GLY A 132 -9.07 -3.17 5.47
CA GLY A 132 -8.88 -3.89 4.23
C GLY A 132 -8.21 -5.24 4.44
N LEU A 133 -8.25 -6.05 3.38
CA LEU A 133 -7.53 -7.31 3.27
C LEU A 133 -6.66 -7.30 2.03
N ASN A 134 -5.47 -7.86 2.15
CA ASN A 134 -4.55 -8.07 1.04
C ASN A 134 -4.00 -9.49 0.99
N ILE A 135 -3.39 -9.83 -0.12
CA ILE A 135 -2.40 -10.90 -0.23
C ILE A 135 -1.05 -10.24 -0.42
N GLN A 136 -0.07 -10.70 0.33
CA GLN A 136 1.31 -10.25 0.14
C GLN A 136 2.28 -11.42 0.23
N GLY A 137 3.46 -11.20 -0.32
CA GLY A 137 4.56 -12.12 -0.23
C GLY A 137 5.89 -11.42 -0.47
N TYR A 138 6.96 -12.11 -0.13
CA TYR A 138 8.32 -11.68 -0.40
C TYR A 138 9.20 -12.87 -0.77
N CYS A 139 10.28 -12.56 -1.48
CA CYS A 139 11.38 -13.49 -1.74
C CYS A 139 12.67 -12.73 -1.52
N GLY A 140 13.61 -13.31 -0.76
CA GLY A 140 14.84 -12.62 -0.41
C GLY A 140 16.03 -13.55 -0.25
N TYR A 141 17.22 -12.94 -0.26
CA TYR A 141 18.50 -13.59 -0.01
C TYR A 141 19.36 -12.71 0.89
N GLY A 142 19.80 -13.28 2.04
CA GLY A 142 20.48 -12.48 3.06
C GLY A 142 19.57 -11.39 3.59
N ASP A 143 20.03 -10.14 3.54
CA ASP A 143 19.33 -8.99 4.08
C ASP A 143 18.43 -8.28 3.07
N MET A 144 18.43 -8.72 1.79
CA MET A 144 17.65 -8.09 0.71
C MET A 144 16.44 -8.93 0.33
N MET A 145 15.31 -8.26 0.10
CA MET A 145 14.09 -8.91 -0.38
C MET A 145 13.38 -8.08 -1.46
N ILE A 146 12.64 -8.78 -2.30
CA ILE A 146 11.63 -8.21 -3.18
C ILE A 146 10.28 -8.59 -2.57
N TYR A 147 9.38 -7.63 -2.42
CA TYR A 147 8.03 -7.89 -1.93
C TYR A 147 6.99 -7.51 -2.99
N PHE A 148 5.85 -8.15 -2.90
CA PHE A 148 4.63 -7.75 -3.59
C PHE A 148 3.45 -7.73 -2.63
N ARG A 149 2.47 -6.89 -2.90
CA ARG A 149 1.22 -6.81 -2.18
C ARG A 149 0.09 -6.47 -3.13
N SER A 150 -1.05 -7.12 -2.96
CA SER A 150 -2.26 -6.89 -3.75
C SER A 150 -3.48 -6.84 -2.84
N ALA A 151 -4.22 -5.73 -2.88
CA ALA A 151 -5.45 -5.61 -2.12
C ALA A 151 -6.54 -6.56 -2.68
N ILE A 152 -7.22 -7.26 -1.78
CA ILE A 152 -8.39 -8.11 -2.07
C ILE A 152 -9.67 -7.29 -1.90
N THR A 153 -9.68 -6.37 -0.92
CA THR A 153 -10.80 -5.46 -0.68
C THR A 153 -10.52 -4.10 -1.33
N PRO A 154 -11.57 -3.42 -1.82
CA PRO A 154 -11.39 -2.12 -2.45
C PRO A 154 -10.85 -1.09 -1.45
N LEU A 155 -9.98 -0.20 -1.94
CA LEU A 155 -9.37 0.89 -1.17
C LEU A 155 -10.43 1.88 -0.67
N LEU A 156 -11.37 2.22 -1.54
CA LEU A 156 -12.44 3.17 -1.26
C LEU A 156 -13.78 2.45 -1.04
N ASN A 157 -14.68 3.08 -0.32
CA ASN A 157 -16.02 2.55 -0.08
C ASN A 157 -16.81 2.42 -1.39
N SER A 158 -17.08 1.19 -1.81
CA SER A 158 -17.70 0.89 -3.12
C SER A 158 -19.11 1.46 -3.31
N ASN A 159 -19.78 1.90 -2.25
CA ASN A 159 -21.10 2.53 -2.33
C ASN A 159 -21.00 4.05 -2.58
N LYS A 160 -19.82 4.63 -2.39
CA LYS A 160 -19.59 6.08 -2.43
C LYS A 160 -18.43 6.49 -3.30
N ALA A 161 -17.69 5.52 -3.85
CA ALA A 161 -16.48 5.78 -4.62
C ALA A 161 -16.21 4.69 -5.66
N PRO A 162 -15.40 4.95 -6.68
CA PRO A 162 -14.95 3.95 -7.65
C PRO A 162 -14.18 2.82 -6.96
N LYS A 163 -14.41 1.58 -7.39
CA LYS A 163 -13.65 0.43 -6.89
C LYS A 163 -12.19 0.51 -7.33
N CYS A 164 -11.28 0.48 -6.38
CA CYS A 164 -9.85 0.51 -6.59
C CYS A 164 -9.18 -0.59 -5.76
N PHE A 165 -8.33 -1.39 -6.40
CA PHE A 165 -7.57 -2.47 -5.75
C PHE A 165 -6.08 -2.18 -5.96
N PRO A 166 -5.39 -1.55 -4.99
CA PRO A 166 -3.97 -1.26 -5.08
C PRO A 166 -3.13 -2.52 -5.22
N VAL A 167 -2.08 -2.41 -6.04
CA VAL A 167 -1.03 -3.41 -6.19
C VAL A 167 0.31 -2.73 -6.02
N SER A 168 1.18 -3.30 -5.20
CA SER A 168 2.51 -2.78 -4.91
C SER A 168 3.58 -3.85 -5.16
N ILE A 169 4.73 -3.41 -5.63
CA ILE A 169 5.96 -4.19 -5.71
C ILE A 169 7.12 -3.31 -5.26
N GLY A 170 8.05 -3.85 -4.52
CA GLY A 170 9.15 -3.06 -4.01
C GLY A 170 10.32 -3.90 -3.49
N LEU A 171 11.31 -3.19 -2.97
CA LEU A 171 12.50 -3.76 -2.33
C LEU A 171 12.42 -3.51 -0.83
N GLY A 172 12.90 -4.47 -0.05
CA GLY A 172 13.02 -4.37 1.39
C GLY A 172 14.40 -4.80 1.86
N PHE A 173 14.74 -4.37 3.08
CA PHE A 173 15.96 -4.75 3.77
C PHE A 173 15.60 -5.22 5.19
N SER A 174 16.15 -6.37 5.59
CA SER A 174 16.12 -6.85 6.97
C SER A 174 17.35 -6.31 7.69
N LEU A 175 17.15 -5.73 8.86
CA LEU A 175 18.22 -5.25 9.75
C LEU A 175 18.41 -6.21 10.91
#